data_1767c4f7a9e3d9bbc85039f7a3aba99c
#
_entry.id   1767c4f7a9e3d9bbc85039f7a3aba99c
#
_cell.length_a   1.000
_cell.length_b   1.000
_cell.length_c   1.000
_cell.angle_alpha   90.00
_cell.angle_beta   90.00
_cell.angle_gamma   90.00
#
_symmetry.space_group_name_H-M   'P 1'
#
loop_
_entity.id
_entity.type
_entity.pdbx_description
1 polymer ?
#
loop_
_entity_poly.entity_id
_entity_poly.type
_entity_poly.pdbx_seq_one_letter_code
_entity_poly.pdbx_strand_id
1 'polypeptide(L)'
;RGLYNSVAGPYDHDGAANNEACAPARPRPIRIEKAGTQPIGTPYDDGTYPLDGAAFAIYDNEALAGTPVSVLDGGTQFVTAPLEPGKAYWLVETRAPAGHSLLPRPVPFHIEVGTDDSASTVITTDFGADEGFSSVRVIPAAADATGDAALPAIRIVDTEVGTLPKAGSAGISWHVGAGTALIALAAACAWRRERAS
;
A
#
# COMPACT_ATOMS: atom_id res chain seq x y z
N ARG A 1 8.79 18.29 -16.32
CA ARG A 1 8.92 19.75 -16.13
C ARG A 1 10.21 20.01 -15.38
N GLY A 2 11.06 20.97 -15.87
CA GLY A 2 12.30 21.37 -15.20
C GLY A 2 12.11 22.60 -14.33
N LEU A 3 13.11 22.91 -13.51
CA LEU A 3 13.17 24.18 -12.81
C LEU A 3 13.41 25.30 -13.84
N TYR A 4 12.52 26.26 -13.84
CA TYR A 4 12.61 27.44 -14.68
C TYR A 4 13.37 28.54 -13.94
N ASN A 5 14.42 29.04 -14.50
CA ASN A 5 15.15 30.21 -13.98
C ASN A 5 15.24 31.28 -15.08
N SER A 6 14.64 32.43 -14.82
CA SER A 6 14.69 33.59 -15.68
C SER A 6 15.60 34.64 -15.02
N VAL A 7 16.64 35.09 -15.72
CA VAL A 7 17.45 36.21 -15.27
C VAL A 7 17.09 37.41 -16.14
N ALA A 8 16.30 38.32 -15.58
CA ALA A 8 16.06 39.63 -16.15
C ALA A 8 16.97 40.65 -15.44
N GLY A 9 17.89 41.26 -16.15
CA GLY A 9 18.80 42.24 -15.55
C GLY A 9 19.28 43.29 -16.57
N PRO A 10 19.75 44.45 -16.07
CA PRO A 10 20.23 45.57 -16.94
C PRO A 10 21.49 45.25 -17.77
N TYR A 11 21.98 44.01 -17.70
CA TYR A 11 23.15 43.51 -18.42
C TYR A 11 22.80 42.53 -19.54
N ASP A 12 21.52 42.43 -19.91
CA ASP A 12 21.09 41.71 -21.09
C ASP A 12 21.40 42.57 -22.33
N HIS A 13 22.53 42.30 -22.96
CA HIS A 13 23.05 43.12 -24.05
C HIS A 13 22.60 42.70 -25.45
N ASP A 14 21.92 41.54 -25.56
CA ASP A 14 21.47 41.05 -26.88
C ASP A 14 19.99 41.30 -27.17
N GLY A 15 19.21 41.78 -26.17
CA GLY A 15 17.79 42.10 -26.33
C GLY A 15 16.90 40.91 -26.65
N ALA A 16 17.44 39.70 -26.58
CA ALA A 16 16.69 38.47 -26.76
C ALA A 16 16.29 37.93 -25.39
N ALA A 17 15.02 37.71 -25.14
CA ALA A 17 14.51 37.09 -23.93
C ALA A 17 14.86 35.57 -23.87
N ASN A 18 16.17 35.26 -24.08
CA ASN A 18 16.69 33.91 -24.16
C ASN A 18 17.51 33.48 -22.94
N ASN A 19 17.52 34.29 -21.86
CA ASN A 19 18.21 33.97 -20.59
C ASN A 19 17.42 32.99 -19.72
N GLU A 20 16.70 32.11 -20.36
CA GLU A 20 15.90 31.08 -19.71
C GLU A 20 16.65 29.76 -19.72
N ALA A 21 17.10 29.30 -18.56
CA ALA A 21 17.68 27.98 -18.38
C ALA A 21 16.68 27.03 -17.74
N CYS A 22 16.21 26.03 -18.46
CA CYS A 22 15.49 24.90 -17.89
C CYS A 22 16.49 23.84 -17.48
N ALA A 23 16.76 23.71 -16.17
CA ALA A 23 17.43 22.52 -15.67
C ALA A 23 16.43 21.37 -15.62
N PRO A 24 16.73 20.20 -16.22
CA PRO A 24 15.85 19.05 -16.08
C PRO A 24 15.70 18.66 -14.62
N ALA A 25 14.49 18.28 -14.21
CA ALA A 25 14.26 17.80 -12.87
C ALA A 25 15.10 16.53 -12.65
N ARG A 26 15.86 16.49 -11.54
CA ARG A 26 16.73 15.35 -11.23
C ARG A 26 15.90 14.17 -10.73
N PRO A 27 16.28 12.93 -11.06
CA PRO A 27 15.69 11.73 -10.47
C PRO A 27 15.74 11.76 -8.94
N ARG A 28 14.67 11.30 -8.28
CA ARG A 28 14.52 11.32 -6.83
C ARG A 28 14.00 9.99 -6.30
N PRO A 29 14.53 9.51 -5.17
CA PRO A 29 13.95 8.35 -4.52
C PRO A 29 12.64 8.72 -3.81
N ILE A 30 11.81 7.72 -3.59
CA ILE A 30 10.66 7.76 -2.68
C ILE A 30 10.74 6.60 -1.71
N ARG A 31 9.91 6.62 -0.68
CA ARG A 31 9.80 5.52 0.26
C ARG A 31 8.55 4.69 -0.05
N ILE A 32 8.67 3.37 0.06
CA ILE A 32 7.54 2.44 0.09
C ILE A 32 7.44 1.91 1.50
N GLU A 33 6.25 1.91 2.07
CA GLU A 33 5.98 1.42 3.42
C GLU A 33 4.96 0.28 3.36
N LYS A 34 5.27 -0.82 4.04
CA LYS A 34 4.30 -1.88 4.27
C LYS A 34 3.74 -1.76 5.66
N ALA A 35 2.41 -1.76 5.75
CA ALA A 35 1.69 -1.61 7.01
C ALA A 35 0.54 -2.61 7.12
N GLY A 36 0.13 -2.89 8.36
CA GLY A 36 -1.02 -3.71 8.69
C GLY A 36 -1.88 -3.04 9.75
N THR A 37 -3.02 -3.66 10.07
CA THR A 37 -3.96 -3.18 11.09
C THR A 37 -3.73 -3.81 12.47
N GLN A 38 -2.86 -4.82 12.56
CA GLN A 38 -2.54 -5.48 13.83
C GLN A 38 -1.57 -4.63 14.67
N PRO A 39 -1.81 -4.49 15.97
CA PRO A 39 -1.02 -3.64 16.86
C PRO A 39 0.35 -4.27 17.20
N ILE A 40 1.27 -4.27 16.25
CA ILE A 40 2.62 -4.81 16.39
C ILE A 40 3.64 -3.66 16.23
N GLY A 41 4.36 -3.36 17.30
CA GLY A 41 5.37 -2.29 17.29
C GLY A 41 4.79 -0.89 17.51
N THR A 42 5.50 0.13 17.06
CA THR A 42 5.07 1.54 17.16
C THR A 42 4.17 1.86 15.97
N PRO A 43 2.96 2.38 16.21
CA PRO A 43 2.06 2.74 15.12
C PRO A 43 2.61 3.95 14.33
N TYR A 44 2.21 4.01 13.07
CA TYR A 44 2.28 5.23 12.28
C TYR A 44 1.20 6.24 12.73
N ASP A 45 1.29 7.49 12.27
CA ASP A 45 0.36 8.57 12.63
C ASP A 45 -1.10 8.27 12.25
N ASP A 46 -1.32 7.38 11.29
CA ASP A 46 -2.65 6.96 10.83
C ASP A 46 -3.20 5.72 11.57
N GLY A 47 -2.51 5.28 12.62
CA GLY A 47 -2.91 4.14 13.44
C GLY A 47 -2.63 2.77 12.83
N THR A 48 -1.94 2.72 11.67
CA THR A 48 -1.43 1.46 11.11
C THR A 48 -0.06 1.11 11.70
N TYR A 49 0.37 -0.13 11.56
CA TYR A 49 1.60 -0.65 12.14
C TYR A 49 2.55 -1.18 11.06
N PRO A 50 3.87 -1.03 11.22
CA PRO A 50 4.83 -1.62 10.30
C PRO A 50 4.63 -3.12 10.15
N LEU A 51 4.63 -3.63 8.91
CA LEU A 51 4.42 -5.03 8.58
C LEU A 51 5.59 -5.55 7.74
N ASP A 52 6.31 -6.54 8.28
CA ASP A 52 7.49 -7.11 7.65
C ASP A 52 7.16 -8.29 6.71
N GLY A 53 8.09 -8.60 5.80
CA GLY A 53 8.02 -9.78 4.93
C GLY A 53 7.49 -9.53 3.53
N ALA A 54 7.10 -8.29 3.20
CA ALA A 54 6.74 -7.91 1.83
C ALA A 54 7.97 -7.82 0.91
N ALA A 55 7.72 -7.90 -0.39
CA ALA A 55 8.65 -7.48 -1.42
C ALA A 55 7.91 -6.77 -2.55
N PHE A 56 8.58 -5.79 -3.17
CA PHE A 56 8.00 -4.98 -4.23
C PHE A 56 8.94 -4.86 -5.43
N ALA A 57 8.36 -4.59 -6.59
CA ALA A 57 9.07 -4.18 -7.79
C ALA A 57 8.40 -2.94 -8.39
N ILE A 58 9.19 -2.04 -8.96
CA ILE A 58 8.69 -0.87 -9.67
C ILE A 58 9.06 -1.00 -11.13
N TYR A 59 8.09 -0.85 -12.00
CA TYR A 59 8.25 -0.86 -13.46
C TYR A 59 7.96 0.53 -14.02
N ASP A 60 8.58 0.85 -15.15
CA ASP A 60 8.36 2.08 -15.90
C ASP A 60 7.46 1.89 -17.13
N ASN A 61 6.71 0.80 -17.15
CA ASN A 61 5.73 0.48 -18.19
C ASN A 61 4.57 -0.34 -17.63
N GLU A 62 3.38 -0.12 -18.15
CA GLU A 62 2.13 -0.77 -17.72
C GLU A 62 2.12 -2.29 -17.99
N ALA A 63 2.82 -2.74 -19.02
CA ALA A 63 2.93 -4.16 -19.35
C ALA A 63 3.77 -4.95 -18.35
N LEU A 64 4.43 -4.28 -17.38
CA LEU A 64 5.34 -4.86 -16.38
C LEU A 64 6.45 -5.71 -17.02
N ALA A 65 6.87 -5.31 -18.21
CA ALA A 65 7.83 -6.06 -19.01
C ALA A 65 9.26 -5.55 -18.79
N GLY A 66 10.21 -6.45 -18.93
CA GLY A 66 11.63 -6.13 -18.78
C GLY A 66 12.13 -6.17 -17.34
N THR A 67 13.23 -5.48 -17.08
CA THR A 67 13.82 -5.39 -15.74
C THR A 67 13.15 -4.28 -14.96
N PRO A 68 12.70 -4.53 -13.72
CA PRO A 68 12.19 -3.47 -12.85
C PRO A 68 13.23 -2.36 -12.64
N VAL A 69 12.79 -1.11 -12.57
CA VAL A 69 13.66 0.04 -12.24
C VAL A 69 14.07 0.06 -10.78
N SER A 70 13.30 -0.61 -9.91
CA SER A 70 13.63 -0.80 -8.50
C SER A 70 13.08 -2.13 -8.00
N VAL A 71 13.88 -2.86 -7.22
CA VAL A 71 13.48 -4.09 -6.52
C VAL A 71 13.71 -3.87 -5.04
N LEU A 72 12.69 -4.13 -4.23
CA LEU A 72 12.64 -3.83 -2.81
C LEU A 72 12.30 -5.11 -2.05
N ASP A 73 13.17 -5.55 -1.17
CA ASP A 73 13.00 -6.79 -0.39
C ASP A 73 13.61 -6.65 1.00
N GLY A 74 12.94 -7.22 2.00
CA GLY A 74 13.38 -7.29 3.38
C GLY A 74 13.15 -5.98 4.16
N GLY A 75 12.20 -6.02 5.10
CA GLY A 75 11.88 -4.90 5.98
C GLY A 75 10.43 -4.40 5.86
N THR A 76 10.16 -3.32 6.56
CA THR A 76 8.85 -2.67 6.64
C THR A 76 8.81 -1.35 5.86
N GLN A 77 9.97 -0.79 5.57
CA GLN A 77 10.18 0.44 4.82
C GLN A 77 11.31 0.24 3.81
N PHE A 78 11.13 0.76 2.63
CA PHE A 78 12.05 0.60 1.51
C PHE A 78 12.28 1.95 0.84
N VAL A 79 13.51 2.21 0.41
CA VAL A 79 13.86 3.37 -0.41
C VAL A 79 14.08 2.89 -1.84
N THR A 80 13.43 3.54 -2.80
CA THR A 80 13.53 3.17 -4.21
C THR A 80 14.87 3.62 -4.82
N ALA A 81 15.25 3.04 -5.95
CA ALA A 81 16.17 3.73 -6.85
C ALA A 81 15.59 5.11 -7.23
N PRO A 82 16.44 6.08 -7.60
CA PRO A 82 15.96 7.40 -8.05
C PRO A 82 15.04 7.27 -9.27
N LEU A 83 13.85 7.86 -9.18
CA LEU A 83 12.81 7.88 -10.20
C LEU A 83 12.79 9.23 -10.93
N GLU A 84 12.51 9.23 -12.22
CA GLU A 84 12.42 10.44 -13.03
C GLU A 84 11.08 11.15 -12.82
N PRO A 85 11.06 12.44 -12.47
CA PRO A 85 9.83 13.21 -12.34
C PRO A 85 9.06 13.30 -13.65
N GLY A 86 7.73 13.18 -13.56
CA GLY A 86 6.82 13.24 -14.70
C GLY A 86 6.69 11.94 -15.49
N LYS A 87 7.44 10.89 -15.14
CA LYS A 87 7.33 9.57 -15.74
C LYS A 87 6.33 8.72 -14.95
N ALA A 88 5.53 7.93 -15.65
CA ALA A 88 4.62 6.98 -15.02
C ALA A 88 5.36 5.71 -14.58
N TYR A 89 4.98 5.21 -13.41
CA TYR A 89 5.51 3.99 -12.80
C TYR A 89 4.38 3.11 -12.27
N TRP A 90 4.67 1.81 -12.12
CA TRP A 90 3.76 0.82 -11.58
C TRP A 90 4.44 0.07 -10.44
N LEU A 91 3.90 0.23 -9.23
CA LEU A 91 4.33 -0.51 -8.04
C LEU A 91 3.61 -1.85 -7.98
N VAL A 92 4.35 -2.93 -7.93
CA VAL A 92 3.86 -4.30 -7.83
C VAL A 92 4.33 -4.92 -6.54
N GLU A 93 3.43 -5.48 -5.74
CA GLU A 93 3.81 -6.34 -4.64
C GLU A 93 4.13 -7.74 -5.18
N THR A 94 5.38 -8.16 -5.06
CA THR A 94 5.86 -9.45 -5.58
C THR A 94 5.82 -10.56 -4.54
N ARG A 95 5.78 -10.19 -3.26
CA ARG A 95 5.57 -11.09 -2.12
C ARG A 95 4.78 -10.36 -1.04
N ALA A 96 3.70 -10.99 -0.57
CA ALA A 96 2.95 -10.50 0.58
C ALA A 96 3.56 -11.01 1.90
N PRO A 97 3.38 -10.28 3.01
CA PRO A 97 3.68 -10.78 4.34
C PRO A 97 2.92 -12.06 4.68
N ALA A 98 3.45 -12.85 5.60
CA ALA A 98 2.79 -14.09 6.02
C ALA A 98 1.38 -13.82 6.55
N GLY A 99 0.37 -14.57 6.07
CA GLY A 99 -1.03 -14.40 6.45
C GLY A 99 -1.76 -13.25 5.75
N HIS A 100 -1.15 -12.62 4.77
CA HIS A 100 -1.73 -11.53 3.98
C HIS A 100 -1.79 -11.88 2.49
N SER A 101 -2.64 -11.19 1.75
CA SER A 101 -2.78 -11.35 0.30
C SER A 101 -1.95 -10.31 -0.45
N LEU A 102 -1.46 -10.67 -1.64
CA LEU A 102 -0.87 -9.71 -2.56
C LEU A 102 -1.86 -8.60 -2.93
N LEU A 103 -1.34 -7.43 -3.24
CA LEU A 103 -2.12 -6.40 -3.92
C LEU A 103 -2.79 -6.98 -5.17
N PRO A 104 -4.09 -6.74 -5.38
CA PRO A 104 -4.84 -7.34 -6.48
C PRO A 104 -4.37 -6.86 -7.86
N ARG A 105 -3.72 -5.73 -7.94
CA ARG A 105 -3.22 -5.11 -9.17
C ARG A 105 -2.09 -4.13 -8.90
N PRO A 106 -1.27 -3.80 -9.91
CA PRO A 106 -0.23 -2.77 -9.81
C PRO A 106 -0.81 -1.41 -9.44
N VAL A 107 -0.06 -0.63 -8.66
CA VAL A 107 -0.42 0.74 -8.27
C VAL A 107 0.26 1.70 -9.24
N PRO A 108 -0.48 2.37 -10.14
CA PRO A 108 0.08 3.38 -11.02
C PRO A 108 0.37 4.66 -10.22
N PHE A 109 1.53 5.26 -10.44
CA PHE A 109 1.91 6.51 -9.83
C PHE A 109 2.93 7.27 -10.66
N HIS A 110 3.09 8.54 -10.41
CA HIS A 110 4.22 9.34 -10.88
C HIS A 110 4.71 10.27 -9.76
N ILE A 111 5.91 10.78 -9.92
CA ILE A 111 6.47 11.77 -9.01
C ILE A 111 6.60 13.10 -9.74
N GLU A 112 6.36 14.19 -9.02
CA GLU A 112 6.56 15.54 -9.49
C GLU A 112 7.51 16.28 -8.54
N VAL A 113 8.17 17.29 -9.05
CA VAL A 113 8.88 18.26 -8.21
C VAL A 113 7.88 19.35 -7.87
N GLY A 114 7.71 19.64 -6.59
CA GLY A 114 6.85 20.73 -6.13
C GLY A 114 7.25 22.07 -6.75
N THR A 115 6.27 22.92 -6.93
CA THR A 115 6.43 24.25 -7.52
C THR A 115 6.86 25.30 -6.49
N ASP A 116 6.97 24.91 -5.25
CA ASP A 116 7.47 25.73 -4.16
C ASP A 116 9.01 25.82 -4.19
N ASP A 117 9.58 26.81 -3.54
CA ASP A 117 11.03 27.02 -3.46
C ASP A 117 11.80 25.86 -2.79
N SER A 118 11.09 24.92 -2.16
CA SER A 118 11.68 23.76 -1.49
C SER A 118 12.06 22.63 -2.45
N ALA A 119 11.61 22.66 -3.71
CA ALA A 119 11.78 21.58 -4.70
C ALA A 119 11.44 20.19 -4.13
N SER A 120 10.41 20.13 -3.28
CA SER A 120 9.93 18.92 -2.64
C SER A 120 9.46 17.90 -3.68
N THR A 121 9.61 16.62 -3.38
CA THR A 121 9.05 15.54 -4.20
C THR A 121 7.60 15.29 -3.81
N VAL A 122 6.70 15.33 -4.78
CA VAL A 122 5.28 15.02 -4.59
C VAL A 122 4.96 13.74 -5.33
N ILE A 123 4.26 12.82 -4.68
CA ILE A 123 3.75 11.59 -5.31
C ILE A 123 2.30 11.83 -5.71
N THR A 124 1.98 11.53 -6.95
CA THR A 124 0.61 11.53 -7.46
C THR A 124 0.26 10.12 -7.91
N THR A 125 -0.90 9.64 -7.50
CA THR A 125 -1.44 8.35 -7.91
C THR A 125 -2.55 8.57 -8.93
N ASP A 126 -2.54 7.76 -10.00
CA ASP A 126 -3.46 7.90 -11.12
C ASP A 126 -4.70 6.99 -10.97
N PHE A 127 -5.22 6.89 -9.76
CA PHE A 127 -6.44 6.13 -9.49
C PHE A 127 -7.46 6.96 -8.70
N GLY A 128 -8.74 6.79 -9.05
CA GLY A 128 -9.85 7.41 -8.33
C GLY A 128 -10.16 6.71 -7.00
N ALA A 129 -10.92 7.37 -6.13
CA ALA A 129 -11.32 6.84 -4.83
C ALA A 129 -12.09 5.50 -4.93
N ASP A 130 -12.72 5.23 -6.05
CA ASP A 130 -13.59 4.05 -6.28
C ASP A 130 -12.86 2.86 -6.91
N GLU A 131 -11.58 2.96 -7.20
CA GLU A 131 -10.85 1.94 -7.97
C GLU A 131 -10.26 0.79 -7.15
N GLY A 132 -10.65 0.62 -5.89
CA GLY A 132 -10.24 -0.52 -5.07
C GLY A 132 -8.83 -0.41 -4.49
N PHE A 133 -8.26 0.78 -4.44
CA PHE A 133 -6.99 1.08 -3.78
C PHE A 133 -7.14 1.66 -2.36
N SER A 134 -8.20 1.31 -1.66
CA SER A 134 -8.43 1.76 -0.27
C SER A 134 -7.28 1.40 0.69
N SER A 135 -6.46 0.43 0.30
CA SER A 135 -5.24 0.02 1.02
C SER A 135 -3.99 0.85 0.68
N VAL A 136 -4.07 1.77 -0.30
CA VAL A 136 -2.92 2.59 -0.73
C VAL A 136 -3.08 4.00 -0.20
N ARG A 137 -2.03 4.53 0.43
CA ARG A 137 -1.99 5.89 0.97
C ARG A 137 -0.73 6.60 0.51
N VAL A 138 -0.87 7.85 0.10
CA VAL A 138 0.27 8.73 -0.16
C VAL A 138 0.58 9.52 1.11
N ILE A 139 1.82 9.41 1.57
CA ILE A 139 2.33 10.11 2.75
C ILE A 139 3.27 11.21 2.24
N PRO A 140 2.96 12.47 2.49
CA PRO A 140 3.82 13.58 2.06
C PRO A 140 5.18 13.54 2.76
N ALA A 141 6.17 14.21 2.17
CA ALA A 141 7.46 14.42 2.82
C ALA A 141 7.27 15.19 4.13
N ALA A 142 7.93 14.77 5.19
CA ALA A 142 7.89 15.47 6.47
C ALA A 142 8.90 16.61 6.46
N ALA A 143 8.44 17.85 6.70
CA ALA A 143 9.26 19.06 6.59
C ALA A 143 10.45 19.09 7.58
N ASP A 144 10.28 18.52 8.77
CA ASP A 144 11.27 18.53 9.83
C ASP A 144 12.10 17.24 9.93
N ALA A 145 11.85 16.27 9.03
CA ALA A 145 12.56 15.01 9.02
C ALA A 145 13.87 15.11 8.20
N THR A 146 14.81 14.23 8.51
CA THR A 146 16.09 14.11 7.81
C THR A 146 16.30 12.68 7.30
N GLY A 147 17.14 12.53 6.28
CA GLY A 147 17.42 11.23 5.68
C GLY A 147 16.17 10.62 5.01
N ASP A 148 16.04 9.30 5.10
CA ASP A 148 14.94 8.57 4.45
C ASP A 148 13.56 8.96 4.98
N ALA A 149 13.46 9.37 6.24
CA ALA A 149 12.21 9.83 6.84
C ALA A 149 11.67 11.12 6.20
N ALA A 150 12.52 11.92 5.56
CA ALA A 150 12.13 13.12 4.82
C ALA A 150 11.55 12.83 3.44
N LEU A 151 11.65 11.58 2.95
CA LEU A 151 11.11 11.21 1.64
C LEU A 151 9.58 11.02 1.72
N PRO A 152 8.84 11.44 0.68
CA PRO A 152 7.44 11.08 0.56
C PRO A 152 7.31 9.57 0.38
N ALA A 153 6.18 8.99 0.80
CA ALA A 153 5.99 7.55 0.74
C ALA A 153 4.66 7.15 0.10
N ILE A 154 4.67 5.94 -0.48
CA ILE A 154 3.45 5.17 -0.75
C ILE A 154 3.36 4.10 0.33
N ARG A 155 2.31 4.16 1.15
CA ARG A 155 2.03 3.17 2.19
C ARG A 155 0.98 2.19 1.69
N ILE A 156 1.31 0.90 1.72
CA ILE A 156 0.42 -0.22 1.39
C ILE A 156 -0.05 -0.84 2.71
N VAL A 157 -1.34 -0.76 2.96
CA VAL A 157 -1.96 -1.27 4.20
C VAL A 157 -2.67 -2.58 3.92
N ASP A 158 -2.24 -3.67 4.53
CA ASP A 158 -2.95 -4.94 4.46
C ASP A 158 -3.86 -5.14 5.65
N THR A 159 -5.00 -5.77 5.37
CA THR A 159 -5.81 -6.44 6.37
C THR A 159 -5.43 -7.91 6.39
N GLU A 160 -5.39 -8.53 7.58
CA GLU A 160 -5.25 -9.98 7.65
C GLU A 160 -6.32 -10.65 6.78
N VAL A 161 -5.92 -11.64 6.02
CA VAL A 161 -6.86 -12.59 5.43
C VAL A 161 -7.49 -13.29 6.61
N GLY A 162 -8.73 -12.89 6.95
CA GLY A 162 -9.43 -13.42 8.09
C GLY A 162 -9.35 -14.95 8.05
N THR A 163 -8.74 -15.53 9.08
CA THR A 163 -8.88 -16.97 9.29
C THR A 163 -10.37 -17.20 9.28
N LEU A 164 -10.88 -17.90 8.26
CA LEU A 164 -12.27 -18.32 8.23
C LEU A 164 -12.59 -18.84 9.63
N PRO A 165 -13.65 -18.36 10.30
CA PRO A 165 -14.04 -18.91 11.58
C PRO A 165 -13.99 -20.41 11.40
N LYS A 166 -13.24 -21.12 12.25
CA LYS A 166 -13.22 -22.59 12.20
C LYS A 166 -14.68 -23.04 12.33
N ALA A 167 -15.35 -23.14 11.19
CA ALA A 167 -16.68 -23.72 11.11
C ALA A 167 -16.49 -25.17 11.52
N GLY A 168 -16.55 -25.47 12.82
CA GLY A 168 -16.39 -26.81 13.33
C GLY A 168 -15.94 -26.99 14.77
N SER A 169 -15.58 -25.95 15.55
CA SER A 169 -15.04 -26.27 16.89
C SER A 169 -15.94 -25.98 18.07
N ALA A 170 -17.02 -25.23 17.98
CA ALA A 170 -17.95 -25.10 19.13
C ALA A 170 -19.43 -24.97 18.73
N GLY A 171 -19.75 -24.60 17.47
CA GLY A 171 -21.13 -24.40 17.05
C GLY A 171 -21.90 -25.69 16.75
N ILE A 172 -21.22 -26.75 16.31
CA ILE A 172 -21.87 -28.00 15.89
C ILE A 172 -22.13 -28.93 17.10
N SER A 173 -21.31 -28.88 18.15
CA SER A 173 -21.47 -29.73 19.34
C SER A 173 -22.78 -29.47 20.09
N TRP A 174 -23.28 -28.26 20.14
CA TRP A 174 -24.57 -27.91 20.74
C TRP A 174 -25.76 -28.43 19.94
N HIS A 175 -25.71 -28.36 18.64
CA HIS A 175 -26.79 -28.81 17.76
C HIS A 175 -26.85 -30.36 17.70
N VAL A 176 -25.70 -31.02 17.68
CA VAL A 176 -25.63 -32.50 17.75
C VAL A 176 -26.11 -33.00 19.12
N GLY A 177 -25.71 -32.36 20.21
CA GLY A 177 -26.18 -32.72 21.56
C GLY A 177 -27.68 -32.51 21.74
N ALA A 178 -28.25 -31.42 21.24
CA ALA A 178 -29.68 -31.15 21.30
C ALA A 178 -30.50 -32.12 20.41
N GLY A 179 -29.98 -32.44 19.21
CA GLY A 179 -30.62 -33.39 18.31
C GLY A 179 -30.69 -34.83 18.87
N THR A 180 -29.61 -35.32 19.45
CA THR A 180 -29.59 -36.66 20.06
C THR A 180 -30.47 -36.74 21.28
N ALA A 181 -30.60 -35.71 22.11
CA ALA A 181 -31.50 -35.66 23.25
C ALA A 181 -32.98 -35.71 22.83
N LEU A 182 -33.35 -35.00 21.74
CA LEU A 182 -34.71 -35.03 21.22
C LEU A 182 -35.09 -36.41 20.62
N ILE A 183 -34.20 -37.10 19.96
CA ILE A 183 -34.40 -38.43 19.41
C ILE A 183 -34.58 -39.43 20.56
N ALA A 184 -33.80 -39.37 21.63
CA ALA A 184 -33.91 -40.22 22.81
C ALA A 184 -35.23 -40.01 23.54
N LEU A 185 -35.71 -38.77 23.68
CA LEU A 185 -37.01 -38.45 24.28
C LEU A 185 -38.16 -38.99 23.44
N ALA A 186 -38.12 -38.85 22.11
CA ALA A 186 -39.14 -39.38 21.22
C ALA A 186 -39.25 -40.92 21.31
N ALA A 187 -38.11 -41.61 21.31
CA ALA A 187 -38.04 -43.07 21.47
C ALA A 187 -38.60 -43.54 22.81
N ALA A 188 -38.29 -42.85 23.91
CA ALA A 188 -38.81 -43.14 25.24
C ALA A 188 -40.33 -42.92 25.33
N CYS A 189 -40.87 -41.91 24.70
CA CYS A 189 -42.32 -41.68 24.63
C CYS A 189 -43.05 -42.73 23.79
N ALA A 190 -42.49 -43.19 22.67
CA ALA A 190 -43.04 -44.25 21.86
C ALA A 190 -43.09 -45.60 22.64
N TRP A 191 -42.00 -45.94 23.33
CA TRP A 191 -41.93 -47.16 24.10
C TRP A 191 -42.89 -47.21 25.32
N ARG A 192 -43.16 -46.06 25.93
CA ARG A 192 -44.17 -45.94 26.98
C ARG A 192 -45.59 -46.14 26.46
N ARG A 193 -45.89 -45.68 25.25
CA ARG A 193 -47.23 -45.90 24.62
C ARG A 193 -47.52 -47.36 24.32
N GLU A 194 -46.55 -48.14 23.85
CA GLU A 194 -46.69 -49.58 23.59
C GLU A 194 -46.89 -50.42 24.82
N ARG A 195 -46.46 -49.97 26.00
CA ARG A 195 -46.65 -50.68 27.25
C ARG A 195 -47.94 -50.33 27.98
N ALA A 196 -48.70 -49.35 27.51
CA ALA A 196 -49.93 -48.88 28.11
C ALA A 196 -51.22 -49.36 27.35
N SER A 197 -51.01 -50.05 26.23
CA SER A 197 -52.06 -50.77 25.47
C SER A 197 -51.96 -52.30 25.73
#